data_058b59d3c0ea67ef7992cfb30969bcc1
#
_entry.id   058b59d3c0ea67ef7992cfb30969bcc1
#
_cell.length_a   1.000
_cell.length_b   1.000
_cell.length_c   1.000
_cell.angle_alpha   90.00
_cell.angle_beta   90.00
_cell.angle_gamma   90.00
#
_symmetry.space_group_name_H-M   'P 1'
#
loop_
_entity.id
_entity.type
_entity.pdbx_description
1 polymer ?
#
loop_
_entity_poly.entity_id
_entity_poly.type
_entity_poly.pdbx_seq_one_letter_code
_entity_poly.pdbx_strand_id
1 'polypeptide(L)'
;KPIGYMLLFWPCAWGLTLAYDFSENLSKYYFYLILFFLGSVLMRSAGCIVNDILDKEFDKKVFRTKNRPIASGQVSIKIAFFYSSVLCLLALFVLLNFNNFTIILALGSMPLAFTYPLMKRYTYWPQLFLGITFNYGLILGWTTIKEEIDLIPILFYFGAIFWTLGYDTIYGYQDIKDDEIIGLKSTSI
;
A
#
# COMPACT_ATOMS: atom_id res chain seq x y z
N LYS A 1 1.64 -11.90 -4.59
CA LYS A 1 0.46 -12.59 -4.00
C LYS A 1 -0.78 -11.72 -4.23
N PRO A 2 -1.95 -12.26 -4.65
CA PRO A 2 -3.13 -11.45 -5.00
C PRO A 2 -3.74 -10.70 -3.79
N ILE A 3 -3.58 -11.19 -2.58
CA ILE A 3 -4.09 -10.58 -1.33
C ILE A 3 -3.62 -9.13 -1.13
N GLY A 4 -2.40 -8.78 -1.55
CA GLY A 4 -1.83 -7.47 -1.25
C GLY A 4 -2.55 -6.28 -1.90
N TYR A 5 -3.09 -6.43 -3.13
CA TYR A 5 -3.86 -5.34 -3.75
C TYR A 5 -5.25 -5.20 -3.12
N MET A 6 -5.82 -6.28 -2.61
CA MET A 6 -7.08 -6.24 -1.87
C MET A 6 -6.94 -5.47 -0.55
N LEU A 7 -5.84 -5.69 0.18
CA LEU A 7 -5.54 -4.95 1.41
C LEU A 7 -5.38 -3.44 1.17
N LEU A 8 -4.92 -3.04 -0.02
CA LEU A 8 -4.84 -1.64 -0.41
C LEU A 8 -6.18 -1.09 -0.90
N PHE A 9 -6.99 -1.92 -1.57
CA PHE A 9 -8.29 -1.55 -2.13
C PHE A 9 -9.37 -1.34 -1.07
N TRP A 10 -9.49 -2.24 -0.06
CA TRP A 10 -10.57 -2.18 0.91
C TRP A 10 -10.65 -0.87 1.67
N PRO A 11 -9.56 -0.27 2.18
CA PRO A 11 -9.64 1.04 2.82
C PRO A 11 -10.20 2.13 1.89
N CYS A 12 -9.84 2.13 0.60
CA CYS A 12 -10.42 3.05 -0.38
C CYS A 12 -11.93 2.83 -0.52
N ALA A 13 -12.36 1.57 -0.63
CA ALA A 13 -13.77 1.21 -0.74
C ALA A 13 -14.56 1.60 0.51
N TRP A 14 -14.00 1.42 1.72
CA TRP A 14 -14.63 1.84 2.96
C TRP A 14 -14.81 3.35 3.03
N GLY A 15 -13.75 4.13 2.72
CA GLY A 15 -13.84 5.59 2.70
C GLY A 15 -14.84 6.10 1.68
N LEU A 16 -14.85 5.53 0.48
CA LEU A 16 -15.82 5.84 -0.56
C LEU A 16 -17.26 5.53 -0.11
N THR A 17 -17.49 4.34 0.46
CA THR A 17 -18.82 3.91 0.92
C THR A 17 -19.33 4.79 2.06
N LEU A 18 -18.43 5.18 2.98
CA LEU A 18 -18.77 6.02 4.11
C LEU A 18 -19.18 7.45 3.69
N ALA A 19 -18.57 7.95 2.59
CA ALA A 19 -18.81 9.29 2.07
C ALA A 19 -20.02 9.38 1.15
N TYR A 20 -20.42 8.26 0.51
CA TYR A 20 -21.38 8.24 -0.58
C TYR A 20 -22.83 8.31 -0.09
N ASP A 21 -23.64 9.16 -0.72
CA ASP A 21 -25.09 9.16 -0.53
C ASP A 21 -25.76 8.18 -1.52
N PHE A 22 -26.25 7.06 -1.00
CA PHE A 22 -26.88 6.01 -1.81
C PHE A 22 -28.26 6.36 -2.36
N SER A 23 -28.80 7.54 -2.08
CA SER A 23 -29.94 8.10 -2.78
C SER A 23 -29.58 8.66 -4.16
N GLU A 24 -28.30 8.93 -4.41
CA GLU A 24 -27.76 9.39 -5.68
C GLU A 24 -27.56 8.22 -6.69
N ASN A 25 -27.14 8.58 -7.92
CA ASN A 25 -26.88 7.63 -8.99
C ASN A 25 -25.72 6.68 -8.68
N LEU A 26 -25.99 5.41 -8.46
CA LEU A 26 -25.01 4.37 -8.18
C LEU A 26 -23.90 4.21 -9.24
N SER A 27 -24.10 4.69 -10.47
CA SER A 27 -23.07 4.63 -11.52
C SER A 27 -21.80 5.37 -11.13
N LYS A 28 -21.92 6.52 -10.44
CA LYS A 28 -20.76 7.29 -9.93
C LYS A 28 -20.01 6.52 -8.85
N TYR A 29 -20.73 5.86 -7.95
CA TYR A 29 -20.14 5.00 -6.92
C TYR A 29 -19.30 3.87 -7.52
N TYR A 30 -19.89 3.10 -8.45
CA TYR A 30 -19.20 1.99 -9.10
C TYR A 30 -18.03 2.45 -9.96
N PHE A 31 -18.15 3.60 -10.62
CA PHE A 31 -17.04 4.21 -11.37
C PHE A 31 -15.82 4.43 -10.49
N TYR A 32 -15.95 5.12 -9.37
CA TYR A 32 -14.84 5.34 -8.44
C TYR A 32 -14.34 4.05 -7.78
N LEU A 33 -15.24 3.11 -7.49
CA LEU A 33 -14.84 1.82 -6.94
C LEU A 33 -13.91 1.05 -7.91
N ILE A 34 -14.24 1.06 -9.22
CA ILE A 34 -13.39 0.44 -10.25
C ILE A 34 -12.05 1.18 -10.36
N LEU A 35 -12.04 2.51 -10.33
CA LEU A 35 -10.81 3.29 -10.38
C LEU A 35 -9.90 2.98 -9.17
N PHE A 36 -10.45 2.89 -7.96
CA PHE A 36 -9.69 2.49 -6.77
C PHE A 36 -9.16 1.07 -6.87
N PHE A 37 -9.95 0.14 -7.42
CA PHE A 37 -9.49 -1.22 -7.66
C PHE A 37 -8.30 -1.27 -8.62
N LEU A 38 -8.42 -0.61 -9.78
CA LEU A 38 -7.34 -0.53 -10.78
C LEU A 38 -6.10 0.15 -10.19
N GLY A 39 -6.26 1.28 -9.52
CA GLY A 39 -5.19 1.99 -8.84
C GLY A 39 -4.47 1.13 -7.80
N SER A 40 -5.23 0.35 -7.01
CA SER A 40 -4.68 -0.56 -6.00
C SER A 40 -3.86 -1.69 -6.62
N VAL A 41 -4.33 -2.28 -7.74
CA VAL A 41 -3.58 -3.31 -8.48
C VAL A 41 -2.28 -2.75 -9.03
N LEU A 42 -2.32 -1.58 -9.67
CA LEU A 42 -1.17 -0.93 -10.27
C LEU A 42 -0.13 -0.52 -9.21
N MET A 43 -0.57 0.21 -8.18
CA MET A 43 0.32 0.71 -7.13
C MET A 43 0.90 -0.40 -6.27
N ARG A 44 0.10 -1.45 -5.96
CA ARG A 44 0.63 -2.61 -5.23
C ARG A 44 1.68 -3.35 -6.05
N SER A 45 1.46 -3.50 -7.36
CA SER A 45 2.43 -4.14 -8.25
C SER A 45 3.72 -3.33 -8.34
N ALA A 46 3.64 -2.01 -8.51
CA ALA A 46 4.79 -1.11 -8.50
C ALA A 46 5.55 -1.18 -7.17
N GLY A 47 4.82 -1.10 -6.05
CA GLY A 47 5.39 -1.18 -4.69
C GLY A 47 6.10 -2.52 -4.42
N CYS A 48 5.57 -3.65 -4.90
CA CYS A 48 6.26 -4.94 -4.79
C CYS A 48 7.59 -4.95 -5.54
N ILE A 49 7.64 -4.39 -6.76
CA ILE A 49 8.87 -4.31 -7.55
C ILE A 49 9.90 -3.42 -6.83
N VAL A 50 9.49 -2.25 -6.32
CA VAL A 50 10.37 -1.36 -5.56
C VAL A 50 10.89 -2.05 -4.30
N ASN A 51 10.03 -2.74 -3.56
CA ASN A 51 10.45 -3.50 -2.39
C ASN A 51 11.48 -4.58 -2.73
N ASP A 52 11.26 -5.36 -3.80
CA ASP A 52 12.20 -6.39 -4.26
C ASP A 52 13.55 -5.79 -4.73
N ILE A 53 13.54 -4.57 -5.29
CA ILE A 53 14.78 -3.83 -5.62
C ILE A 53 15.53 -3.45 -4.34
N LEU A 54 14.83 -2.88 -3.36
CA LEU A 54 15.42 -2.44 -2.08
C LEU A 54 15.93 -3.61 -1.24
N ASP A 55 15.24 -4.74 -1.26
CA ASP A 55 15.55 -5.91 -0.45
C ASP A 55 16.44 -6.95 -1.16
N LYS A 56 16.90 -6.68 -2.39
CA LYS A 56 17.66 -7.63 -3.22
C LYS A 56 18.74 -8.40 -2.47
N GLU A 57 19.58 -7.70 -1.70
CA GLU A 57 20.71 -8.32 -0.99
C GLU A 57 20.27 -9.11 0.26
N PHE A 58 19.15 -8.74 0.87
CA PHE A 58 18.53 -9.51 1.95
C PHE A 58 17.84 -10.75 1.40
N ASP A 59 17.06 -10.61 0.34
CA ASP A 59 16.31 -11.69 -0.30
C ASP A 59 17.21 -12.84 -0.78
N LYS A 60 18.43 -12.54 -1.23
CA LYS A 60 19.43 -13.56 -1.60
C LYS A 60 19.80 -14.49 -0.43
N LYS A 61 19.77 -13.99 0.81
CA LYS A 61 20.18 -14.71 2.02
C LYS A 61 19.08 -15.57 2.61
N VAL A 62 17.81 -15.28 2.29
CA VAL A 62 16.64 -15.97 2.85
C VAL A 62 16.18 -17.07 1.91
N PHE A 63 16.06 -18.29 2.40
CA PHE A 63 15.69 -19.47 1.60
C PHE A 63 14.38 -19.27 0.83
N ARG A 64 13.37 -18.65 1.44
CA ARG A 64 12.04 -18.42 0.87
C ARG A 64 12.05 -17.39 -0.27
N THR A 65 12.97 -16.42 -0.26
CA THR A 65 12.98 -15.27 -1.17
C THR A 65 14.13 -15.27 -2.18
N LYS A 66 15.15 -16.09 -2.01
CA LYS A 66 16.34 -16.16 -2.89
C LYS A 66 16.01 -16.42 -4.37
N ASN A 67 14.88 -17.06 -4.66
CA ASN A 67 14.43 -17.38 -6.01
C ASN A 67 13.56 -16.26 -6.64
N ARG A 68 13.34 -15.13 -5.94
CA ARG A 68 12.64 -13.99 -6.54
C ARG A 68 13.41 -13.49 -7.77
N PRO A 69 12.72 -13.05 -8.85
CA PRO A 69 13.37 -12.70 -10.12
C PRO A 69 14.50 -11.67 -10.01
N ILE A 70 14.37 -10.68 -9.11
CA ILE A 70 15.40 -9.65 -8.92
C ILE A 70 16.53 -10.18 -8.03
N ALA A 71 16.23 -10.92 -6.97
CA ALA A 71 17.23 -11.51 -6.08
C ALA A 71 18.08 -12.57 -6.80
N SER A 72 17.45 -13.44 -7.60
CA SER A 72 18.12 -14.48 -8.40
C SER A 72 18.90 -13.93 -9.63
N GLY A 73 18.69 -12.65 -9.97
CA GLY A 73 19.33 -12.04 -11.14
C GLY A 73 18.64 -12.30 -12.48
N GLN A 74 17.50 -12.99 -12.51
CA GLN A 74 16.69 -13.20 -13.73
C GLN A 74 16.20 -11.89 -14.33
N VAL A 75 15.89 -10.90 -13.49
CA VAL A 75 15.49 -9.56 -13.91
C VAL A 75 16.50 -8.53 -13.37
N SER A 76 17.03 -7.70 -14.28
CA SER A 76 17.95 -6.64 -13.87
C SER A 76 17.20 -5.50 -13.16
N ILE A 77 17.91 -4.79 -12.27
CA ILE A 77 17.34 -3.62 -11.55
C ILE A 77 16.83 -2.56 -12.52
N LYS A 78 17.53 -2.34 -13.67
CA LYS A 78 17.11 -1.37 -14.68
C LYS A 78 15.76 -1.72 -15.30
N ILE A 79 15.57 -2.99 -15.64
CA ILE A 79 14.31 -3.51 -16.20
C ILE A 79 13.20 -3.42 -15.14
N ALA A 80 13.48 -3.83 -13.90
CA ALA A 80 12.52 -3.76 -12.80
C ALA A 80 12.07 -2.30 -12.54
N PHE A 81 13.01 -1.35 -12.50
CA PHE A 81 12.71 0.07 -12.35
C PHE A 81 11.86 0.61 -13.51
N PHE A 82 12.15 0.21 -14.75
CA PHE A 82 11.34 0.58 -15.91
C PHE A 82 9.90 0.09 -15.77
N TYR A 83 9.67 -1.19 -15.42
CA TYR A 83 8.32 -1.71 -15.19
C TYR A 83 7.59 -1.00 -14.06
N SER A 84 8.27 -0.74 -12.93
CA SER A 84 7.68 0.01 -11.83
C SER A 84 7.26 1.42 -12.27
N SER A 85 8.09 2.11 -13.06
CA SER A 85 7.78 3.45 -13.59
C SER A 85 6.56 3.43 -14.52
N VAL A 86 6.45 2.43 -15.41
CA VAL A 86 5.27 2.26 -16.29
C VAL A 86 4.01 2.05 -15.45
N LEU A 87 4.06 1.20 -14.42
CA LEU A 87 2.91 0.97 -13.54
C LEU A 87 2.50 2.25 -12.79
N CYS A 88 3.47 3.03 -12.31
CA CYS A 88 3.19 4.32 -11.67
C CYS A 88 2.57 5.32 -12.65
N LEU A 89 3.02 5.38 -13.90
CA LEU A 89 2.43 6.22 -14.93
C LEU A 89 0.98 5.82 -15.23
N LEU A 90 0.70 4.53 -15.37
CA LEU A 90 -0.67 4.02 -15.54
C LEU A 90 -1.56 4.36 -14.34
N ALA A 91 -1.02 4.22 -13.11
CA ALA A 91 -1.72 4.62 -11.90
C ALA A 91 -1.99 6.13 -11.85
N LEU A 92 -1.08 6.96 -12.36
CA LEU A 92 -1.29 8.40 -12.50
C LEU A 92 -2.45 8.72 -13.45
N PHE A 93 -2.56 8.03 -14.60
CA PHE A 93 -3.72 8.20 -15.48
C PHE A 93 -5.05 7.84 -14.81
N VAL A 94 -5.06 6.78 -13.99
CA VAL A 94 -6.23 6.45 -13.16
C VAL A 94 -6.51 7.58 -12.16
N LEU A 95 -5.48 8.10 -11.47
CA LEU A 95 -5.60 9.15 -10.46
C LEU A 95 -6.15 10.47 -11.04
N LEU A 96 -5.83 10.82 -12.28
CA LEU A 96 -6.30 12.04 -12.92
C LEU A 96 -7.81 12.09 -13.16
N ASN A 97 -8.55 11.02 -12.91
CA ASN A 97 -10.02 11.00 -12.96
C ASN A 97 -10.68 11.39 -11.63
N PHE A 98 -9.91 11.70 -10.60
CA PHE A 98 -10.41 12.15 -9.30
C PHE A 98 -10.41 13.69 -9.22
N ASN A 99 -11.03 14.24 -8.16
CA ASN A 99 -10.96 15.66 -7.88
C ASN A 99 -9.55 16.09 -7.47
N ASN A 100 -9.25 17.40 -7.62
CA ASN A 100 -7.92 17.94 -7.34
C ASN A 100 -7.46 17.74 -5.91
N PHE A 101 -8.37 17.79 -4.93
CA PHE A 101 -8.04 17.60 -3.53
C PHE A 101 -7.56 16.16 -3.26
N THR A 102 -8.27 15.16 -3.78
CA THR A 102 -7.88 13.76 -3.70
C THR A 102 -6.55 13.48 -4.43
N ILE A 103 -6.34 14.12 -5.62
CA ILE A 103 -5.07 13.98 -6.36
C ILE A 103 -3.89 14.48 -5.52
N ILE A 104 -4.00 15.67 -4.91
CA ILE A 104 -2.95 16.23 -4.05
C ILE A 104 -2.65 15.32 -2.86
N LEU A 105 -3.68 14.82 -2.18
CA LEU A 105 -3.51 13.89 -1.06
C LEU A 105 -2.86 12.57 -1.49
N ALA A 106 -3.29 12.01 -2.64
CA ALA A 106 -2.71 10.77 -3.17
C ALA A 106 -1.23 10.94 -3.52
N LEU A 107 -0.86 12.04 -4.20
CA LEU A 107 0.54 12.35 -4.48
C LEU A 107 1.34 12.59 -3.19
N GLY A 108 0.75 13.26 -2.19
CA GLY A 108 1.34 13.46 -0.88
C GLY A 108 1.59 12.16 -0.09
N SER A 109 0.86 11.08 -0.40
CA SER A 109 1.08 9.77 0.23
C SER A 109 2.25 8.97 -0.38
N MET A 110 2.76 9.37 -1.56
CA MET A 110 3.82 8.63 -2.25
C MET A 110 5.11 8.45 -1.43
N PRO A 111 5.62 9.49 -0.71
CA PRO A 111 6.77 9.30 0.17
C PRO A 111 6.56 8.19 1.20
N LEU A 112 5.37 8.09 1.80
CA LEU A 112 5.02 7.00 2.73
C LEU A 112 5.05 5.65 2.04
N ALA A 113 4.44 5.54 0.84
CA ALA A 113 4.35 4.30 0.09
C ALA A 113 5.73 3.75 -0.34
N PHE A 114 6.71 4.61 -0.60
CA PHE A 114 8.04 4.18 -1.01
C PHE A 114 9.03 4.04 0.15
N THR A 115 8.76 4.65 1.31
CA THR A 115 9.67 4.59 2.46
C THR A 115 9.27 3.54 3.50
N TYR A 116 7.99 3.15 3.60
CA TYR A 116 7.57 2.18 4.62
C TYR A 116 8.34 0.85 4.59
N PRO A 117 8.77 0.28 3.42
CA PRO A 117 9.52 -0.97 3.42
C PRO A 117 10.89 -0.87 4.10
N LEU A 118 11.44 0.35 4.19
CA LEU A 118 12.71 0.60 4.84
C LEU A 118 12.58 0.60 6.37
N MET A 119 11.39 0.80 6.91
CA MET A 119 11.16 0.96 8.36
C MET A 119 11.62 -0.25 9.17
N LYS A 120 11.53 -1.47 8.63
CA LYS A 120 12.04 -2.70 9.26
C LYS A 120 13.57 -2.67 9.55
N ARG A 121 14.31 -1.74 8.95
CA ARG A 121 15.74 -1.53 9.20
C ARG A 121 16.02 -0.56 10.33
N TYR A 122 15.09 0.34 10.61
CA TYR A 122 15.30 1.45 11.55
C TYR A 122 14.50 1.32 12.84
N THR A 123 13.27 0.78 12.80
CA THR A 123 12.35 0.75 13.94
C THR A 123 11.76 -0.64 14.16
N TYR A 124 11.38 -0.94 15.41
CA TYR A 124 10.61 -2.14 15.77
C TYR A 124 9.11 -2.03 15.45
N TRP A 125 8.68 -0.92 14.82
CA TRP A 125 7.27 -0.65 14.49
C TRP A 125 6.99 -0.57 12.99
N PRO A 126 7.61 -1.42 12.12
CA PRO A 126 7.34 -1.38 10.67
C PRO A 126 5.87 -1.67 10.35
N GLN A 127 5.18 -2.50 11.15
CA GLN A 127 3.75 -2.81 11.00
C GLN A 127 2.86 -1.58 11.22
N LEU A 128 3.24 -0.67 12.12
CA LEU A 128 2.54 0.61 12.29
C LEU A 128 2.65 1.48 11.02
N PHE A 129 3.84 1.58 10.45
CA PHE A 129 4.05 2.31 9.19
C PHE A 129 3.31 1.68 8.01
N LEU A 130 3.23 0.35 7.97
CA LEU A 130 2.37 -0.35 7.02
C LEU A 130 0.91 0.04 7.21
N GLY A 131 0.41 0.05 8.46
CA GLY A 131 -0.95 0.45 8.80
C GLY A 131 -1.26 1.88 8.35
N ILE A 132 -0.36 2.83 8.63
CA ILE A 132 -0.49 4.23 8.18
C ILE A 132 -0.56 4.29 6.65
N THR A 133 0.33 3.60 5.94
CA THR A 133 0.45 3.67 4.49
C THR A 133 -0.75 3.01 3.78
N PHE A 134 -1.12 1.80 4.18
CA PHE A 134 -2.16 1.03 3.48
C PHE A 134 -3.56 1.57 3.73
N ASN A 135 -3.84 2.02 4.96
CA ASN A 135 -5.17 2.55 5.28
C ASN A 135 -5.37 4.01 4.85
N TYR A 136 -4.32 4.68 4.34
CA TYR A 136 -4.46 6.03 3.80
C TYR A 136 -5.51 6.12 2.69
N GLY A 137 -5.73 5.02 1.98
CA GLY A 137 -6.81 4.87 1.01
C GLY A 137 -8.21 5.21 1.54
N LEU A 138 -8.46 5.07 2.85
CA LEU A 138 -9.72 5.45 3.47
C LEU A 138 -9.96 6.97 3.37
N ILE A 139 -8.91 7.77 3.61
CA ILE A 139 -8.98 9.23 3.44
C ILE A 139 -9.22 9.58 1.97
N LEU A 140 -8.53 8.90 1.03
CA LEU A 140 -8.71 9.12 -0.41
C LEU A 140 -10.14 8.76 -0.86
N GLY A 141 -10.70 7.65 -0.37
CA GLY A 141 -12.07 7.26 -0.66
C GLY A 141 -13.09 8.31 -0.21
N TRP A 142 -12.94 8.81 1.02
CA TRP A 142 -13.79 9.89 1.56
C TRP A 142 -13.69 11.17 0.75
N THR A 143 -12.47 11.66 0.52
CA THR A 143 -12.24 12.93 -0.15
C THR A 143 -12.64 12.93 -1.63
N THR A 144 -12.74 11.75 -2.25
CA THR A 144 -13.28 11.60 -3.61
C THR A 144 -14.71 12.14 -3.75
N ILE A 145 -15.50 12.07 -2.68
CA ILE A 145 -16.91 12.50 -2.67
C ILE A 145 -17.08 13.85 -1.95
N LYS A 146 -16.43 13.99 -0.77
CA LYS A 146 -16.66 15.16 0.11
C LYS A 146 -15.73 16.35 -0.18
N GLU A 147 -14.60 16.11 -0.86
CA GLU A 147 -13.58 17.12 -1.17
C GLU A 147 -13.01 17.87 0.06
N GLU A 148 -13.20 17.28 1.24
CA GLU A 148 -12.74 17.79 2.53
C GLU A 148 -12.36 16.63 3.47
N ILE A 149 -11.63 16.93 4.53
CA ILE A 149 -11.31 15.97 5.59
C ILE A 149 -12.21 16.28 6.79
N ASP A 150 -12.89 15.25 7.31
CA ASP A 150 -13.74 15.31 8.48
C ASP A 150 -13.19 14.42 9.61
N LEU A 151 -13.74 14.56 10.81
CA LEU A 151 -13.39 13.75 11.97
C LEU A 151 -13.75 12.27 11.78
N ILE A 152 -14.85 11.97 11.09
CA ILE A 152 -15.34 10.60 10.90
C ILE A 152 -14.32 9.73 10.15
N PRO A 153 -13.82 10.09 8.95
CA PRO A 153 -12.80 9.30 8.26
C PRO A 153 -11.48 9.24 9.03
N ILE A 154 -11.12 10.27 9.79
CA ILE A 154 -9.92 10.27 10.63
C ILE A 154 -10.02 9.22 11.74
N LEU A 155 -11.12 9.15 12.46
CA LEU A 155 -11.32 8.16 13.51
C LEU A 155 -11.33 6.74 12.95
N PHE A 156 -11.99 6.53 11.81
CA PHE A 156 -11.98 5.23 11.15
C PHE A 156 -10.58 4.84 10.64
N TYR A 157 -9.82 5.81 10.12
CA TYR A 157 -8.45 5.60 9.71
C TYR A 157 -7.55 5.13 10.86
N PHE A 158 -7.64 5.76 12.03
CA PHE A 158 -6.92 5.30 13.23
C PHE A 158 -7.32 3.88 13.63
N GLY A 159 -8.62 3.56 13.64
CA GLY A 159 -9.09 2.20 13.90
C GLY A 159 -8.51 1.17 12.92
N ALA A 160 -8.48 1.51 11.63
CA ALA A 160 -7.91 0.66 10.60
C ALA A 160 -6.38 0.48 10.73
N ILE A 161 -5.65 1.52 11.19
CA ILE A 161 -4.21 1.41 11.50
C ILE A 161 -3.99 0.39 12.61
N PHE A 162 -4.73 0.48 13.73
CA PHE A 162 -4.60 -0.48 14.83
C PHE A 162 -4.99 -1.90 14.43
N TRP A 163 -6.02 -2.05 13.61
CA TRP A 163 -6.39 -3.33 13.02
C TRP A 163 -5.23 -3.92 12.21
N THR A 164 -4.61 -3.12 11.34
CA THR A 164 -3.46 -3.54 10.52
C THR A 164 -2.27 -3.91 11.40
N LEU A 165 -1.96 -3.10 12.41
CA LEU A 165 -0.89 -3.38 13.37
C LEU A 165 -1.10 -4.75 14.04
N GLY A 166 -2.32 -5.05 14.48
CA GLY A 166 -2.65 -6.33 15.12
C GLY A 166 -2.45 -7.53 14.19
N TYR A 167 -3.11 -7.54 13.03
CA TYR A 167 -3.01 -8.72 12.15
C TYR A 167 -1.62 -8.89 11.53
N ASP A 168 -0.93 -7.80 11.21
CA ASP A 168 0.39 -7.90 10.58
C ASP A 168 1.48 -8.29 11.60
N THR A 169 1.33 -7.91 12.87
CA THR A 169 2.17 -8.44 13.96
C THR A 169 1.99 -9.95 14.09
N ILE A 170 0.74 -10.46 14.09
CA ILE A 170 0.47 -11.90 14.14
C ILE A 170 1.03 -12.60 12.89
N TYR A 171 0.86 -12.01 11.72
CA TYR A 171 1.40 -12.54 10.48
C TYR A 171 2.94 -12.60 10.49
N GLY A 172 3.58 -11.62 11.12
CA GLY A 172 5.03 -11.52 11.25
C GLY A 172 5.68 -12.64 12.05
N TYR A 173 4.92 -13.36 12.89
CA TYR A 173 5.44 -14.54 13.61
C TYR A 173 5.99 -15.63 12.70
N GLN A 174 5.57 -15.69 11.44
CA GLN A 174 6.10 -16.65 10.46
C GLN A 174 7.55 -16.38 10.08
N ASP A 175 7.98 -15.13 10.18
CA ASP A 175 9.27 -14.64 9.67
C ASP A 175 10.27 -14.31 10.79
N ILE A 176 9.92 -14.46 12.09
CA ILE A 176 10.76 -14.10 13.24
C ILE A 176 12.18 -14.67 13.12
N LYS A 177 12.31 -15.97 12.85
CA LYS A 177 13.62 -16.64 12.79
C LYS A 177 14.50 -16.08 11.67
N ASP A 178 13.91 -15.80 10.51
CA ASP A 178 14.64 -15.24 9.38
C ASP A 178 15.00 -13.78 9.64
N ASP A 179 14.09 -13.00 10.23
CA ASP A 179 14.28 -11.58 10.54
C ASP A 179 15.36 -11.37 11.62
N GLU A 180 15.41 -12.22 12.67
CA GLU A 180 16.45 -12.19 13.69
C GLU A 180 17.84 -12.48 13.11
N ILE A 181 17.97 -13.50 12.24
CA ILE A 181 19.25 -13.87 11.61
C ILE A 181 19.82 -12.73 10.75
N ILE A 182 18.96 -11.99 10.08
CA ILE A 182 19.37 -10.89 9.18
C ILE A 182 19.38 -9.52 9.88
N GLY A 183 18.97 -9.46 11.16
CA GLY A 183 18.95 -8.21 11.95
C GLY A 183 17.87 -7.22 11.54
N LEU A 184 16.75 -7.70 11.02
CA LEU A 184 15.56 -6.89 10.76
C LEU A 184 14.75 -6.71 12.05
N LYS A 185 14.00 -5.61 12.11
CA LYS A 185 13.18 -5.24 13.27
C LYS A 185 11.70 -5.42 12.95
N SER A 186 10.94 -5.92 13.93
CA SER A 186 9.50 -6.18 13.81
C SER A 186 8.84 -6.06 15.17
N THR A 187 7.53 -5.75 15.21
CA THR A 187 6.70 -5.82 16.42
C THR A 187 6.47 -7.26 16.87
N SER A 188 6.85 -8.26 16.06
CA SER A 188 6.75 -9.69 16.38
C SER A 188 7.97 -10.21 17.16
N ILE A 189 9.08 -9.46 17.19
CA ILE A 189 10.32 -9.72 17.95
C ILE A 189 10.26 -9.02 19.28
#